data_f46791f006426a1280257220cf48f540
#
_entry.id   f46791f006426a1280257220cf48f540
#
_cell.length_a   1.000
_cell.length_b   1.000
_cell.length_c   1.000
_cell.angle_alpha   90.00
_cell.angle_beta   90.00
_cell.angle_gamma   90.00
#
_symmetry.space_group_name_H-M   'P 1'
#
loop_
_entity.id
_entity.type
_entity.pdbx_description
1 polymer ?
#
loop_
_entity_poly.entity_id
_entity_poly.type
_entity_poly.pdbx_seq_one_letter_code
_entity_poly.pdbx_strand_id
1 'polypeptide(L)'
;MFKKILIANRGEIAVRIIRACKEWGISTVAIHSDVDRESMHVKLADESVCVGPHQPANSYLNIPAIMSAIELTNAEAVHPGYGFLSENSSFAKILEENNIKFIGPSSNLIKMMGDKIQAKKVAKENGLPVIEGSDGGVFNIEESKQICKRIGFPVLVKAAGGGGGRGMKIIYDEGKFEELFLSACLLYTSPSPRDRQKCRMPSSA
;
A
#
# COMPACT_ATOMS: atom_id res chain seq x y z
N MET A 1 11.96 -21.36 13.41
CA MET A 1 12.15 -19.95 13.81
C MET A 1 13.16 -19.34 12.84
N PHE A 2 12.95 -18.14 12.34
CA PHE A 2 13.91 -17.50 11.44
C PHE A 2 15.20 -17.15 12.19
N LYS A 3 16.33 -17.25 11.49
CA LYS A 3 17.64 -16.83 12.03
C LYS A 3 17.90 -15.36 11.72
N LYS A 4 17.49 -14.88 10.56
CA LYS A 4 17.73 -13.52 10.09
C LYS A 4 16.54 -12.97 9.31
N ILE A 5 16.11 -11.74 9.62
CA ILE A 5 14.99 -11.05 8.97
C ILE A 5 15.50 -9.71 8.43
N LEU A 6 15.20 -9.43 7.14
CA LEU A 6 15.37 -8.11 6.55
C LEU A 6 14.10 -7.29 6.79
N ILE A 7 14.28 -6.03 7.23
CA ILE A 7 13.19 -5.10 7.48
C ILE A 7 13.10 -4.13 6.31
N ALA A 8 12.09 -4.35 5.44
CA ALA A 8 11.87 -3.54 4.25
C ALA A 8 11.06 -2.28 4.57
N ASN A 9 11.55 -1.52 5.54
CA ASN A 9 10.93 -0.26 5.98
C ASN A 9 11.97 0.62 6.69
N ARG A 10 11.55 1.78 7.19
CA ARG A 10 12.38 2.78 7.87
C ARG A 10 11.68 3.36 9.11
N GLY A 11 12.41 4.22 9.82
CA GLY A 11 11.85 5.02 10.91
C GLY A 11 11.35 4.18 12.09
N GLU A 12 10.26 4.62 12.73
CA GLU A 12 9.78 4.02 13.98
C GLU A 12 9.30 2.58 13.81
N ILE A 13 8.66 2.25 12.68
CA ILE A 13 8.19 0.88 12.47
C ILE A 13 9.34 -0.10 12.33
N ALA A 14 10.42 0.29 11.64
CA ALA A 14 11.61 -0.53 11.55
C ALA A 14 12.23 -0.75 12.95
N VAL A 15 12.31 0.29 13.78
CA VAL A 15 12.78 0.18 15.17
C VAL A 15 11.93 -0.78 15.99
N ARG A 16 10.59 -0.73 15.85
CA ARG A 16 9.70 -1.65 16.57
C ARG A 16 9.92 -3.10 16.18
N ILE A 17 10.08 -3.36 14.88
CA ILE A 17 10.34 -4.72 14.38
C ILE A 17 11.69 -5.21 14.87
N ILE A 18 12.74 -4.38 14.80
CA ILE A 18 14.09 -4.72 15.31
C ILE A 18 14.05 -5.10 16.78
N ARG A 19 13.33 -4.33 17.60
CA ARG A 19 13.19 -4.63 19.04
C ARG A 19 12.53 -5.99 19.27
N ALA A 20 11.41 -6.26 18.58
CA ALA A 20 10.74 -7.55 18.69
C ALA A 20 11.63 -8.71 18.23
N CYS A 21 12.38 -8.56 17.14
CA CYS A 21 13.33 -9.57 16.67
C CYS A 21 14.45 -9.83 17.71
N LYS A 22 14.98 -8.78 18.33
CA LYS A 22 16.01 -8.91 19.38
C LYS A 22 15.50 -9.65 20.62
N GLU A 23 14.27 -9.39 21.05
CA GLU A 23 13.65 -10.12 22.16
C GLU A 23 13.55 -11.63 21.89
N TRP A 24 13.45 -12.01 20.62
CA TRP A 24 13.38 -13.41 20.19
C TRP A 24 14.71 -14.00 19.73
N GLY A 25 15.81 -13.25 19.83
CA GLY A 25 17.14 -13.68 19.40
C GLY A 25 17.27 -13.84 17.88
N ILE A 26 16.50 -13.09 17.10
CA ILE A 26 16.53 -13.10 15.63
C ILE A 26 17.42 -11.96 15.15
N SER A 27 18.41 -12.26 14.31
CA SER A 27 19.26 -11.24 13.67
C SER A 27 18.48 -10.39 12.69
N THR A 28 18.81 -9.10 12.63
CA THR A 28 18.08 -8.10 11.85
C THR A 28 18.96 -7.42 10.82
N VAL A 29 18.40 -7.23 9.63
CA VAL A 29 18.99 -6.41 8.56
C VAL A 29 18.08 -5.20 8.33
N ALA A 30 18.60 -3.99 8.52
CA ALA A 30 17.91 -2.76 8.15
C ALA A 30 18.29 -2.33 6.74
N ILE A 31 17.32 -1.99 5.90
CA ILE A 31 17.60 -1.24 4.67
C ILE A 31 17.50 0.26 4.94
N HIS A 32 18.29 1.05 4.22
CA HIS A 32 18.24 2.50 4.33
C HIS A 32 18.57 3.19 3.01
N SER A 33 18.06 4.40 2.82
CA SER A 33 18.55 5.31 1.79
C SER A 33 19.85 5.98 2.26
N ASP A 34 20.53 6.66 1.35
CA ASP A 34 21.76 7.41 1.66
C ASP A 34 21.60 8.40 2.82
N VAL A 35 20.48 9.13 2.85
CA VAL A 35 20.19 10.13 3.90
C VAL A 35 19.75 9.53 5.23
N ASP A 36 19.32 8.27 5.26
CA ASP A 36 18.87 7.59 6.46
C ASP A 36 19.98 6.80 7.17
N ARG A 37 21.23 6.86 6.70
CA ARG A 37 22.37 6.09 7.22
C ARG A 37 22.55 6.21 8.72
N GLU A 38 22.33 7.39 9.29
CA GLU A 38 22.47 7.68 10.72
C GLU A 38 21.16 7.50 11.52
N SER A 39 20.13 6.99 10.88
CA SER A 39 18.82 6.79 11.52
C SER A 39 18.86 5.71 12.59
N MET A 40 17.97 5.81 13.58
CA MET A 40 17.94 4.91 14.74
C MET A 40 17.76 3.44 14.36
N HIS A 41 16.94 3.13 13.34
CA HIS A 41 16.73 1.76 12.90
C HIS A 41 18.00 1.14 12.32
N VAL A 42 18.85 1.93 11.66
CA VAL A 42 20.15 1.47 11.14
C VAL A 42 21.10 1.18 12.28
N LYS A 43 21.16 2.07 13.28
CA LYS A 43 22.05 1.91 14.46
C LYS A 43 21.65 0.74 15.37
N LEU A 44 20.37 0.38 15.37
CA LEU A 44 19.85 -0.71 16.21
C LEU A 44 19.88 -2.08 15.54
N ALA A 45 19.91 -2.16 14.22
CA ALA A 45 19.99 -3.41 13.50
C ALA A 45 21.38 -4.06 13.63
N ASP A 46 21.45 -5.38 13.43
CA ASP A 46 22.72 -6.12 13.48
C ASP A 46 23.52 -5.91 12.19
N GLU A 47 22.82 -5.77 11.05
CA GLU A 47 23.40 -5.44 9.75
C GLU A 47 22.57 -4.34 9.07
N SER A 48 23.17 -3.61 8.14
CA SER A 48 22.43 -2.63 7.34
C SER A 48 22.94 -2.55 5.91
N VAL A 49 22.03 -2.28 4.97
CA VAL A 49 22.34 -2.16 3.54
C VAL A 49 21.74 -0.87 2.98
N CYS A 50 22.55 -0.07 2.30
CA CYS A 50 22.08 1.09 1.55
C CYS A 50 21.44 0.61 0.26
N VAL A 51 20.16 0.88 0.06
CA VAL A 51 19.39 0.44 -1.11
C VAL A 51 19.16 1.53 -2.16
N GLY A 52 19.75 2.70 -1.97
CA GLY A 52 19.69 3.79 -2.96
C GLY A 52 19.59 5.18 -2.36
N PRO A 53 19.32 6.19 -3.21
CA PRO A 53 19.23 7.59 -2.81
C PRO A 53 17.96 7.89 -1.99
N HIS A 54 17.81 9.14 -1.54
CA HIS A 54 16.71 9.59 -0.68
C HIS A 54 15.30 9.41 -1.25
N GLN A 55 15.16 9.38 -2.60
CA GLN A 55 13.85 9.17 -3.23
C GLN A 55 13.34 7.75 -2.98
N PRO A 56 12.14 7.57 -2.39
CA PRO A 56 11.60 6.24 -2.10
C PRO A 56 11.47 5.32 -3.32
N ALA A 57 11.15 5.88 -4.49
CA ALA A 57 11.05 5.12 -5.74
C ALA A 57 12.37 4.45 -6.14
N ASN A 58 13.50 5.05 -5.77
CA ASN A 58 14.84 4.59 -6.11
C ASN A 58 15.53 3.85 -4.94
N SER A 59 14.86 3.68 -3.80
CA SER A 59 15.36 3.04 -2.59
C SER A 59 14.33 2.07 -1.98
N TYR A 60 13.48 2.52 -1.08
CA TYR A 60 12.52 1.69 -0.33
C TYR A 60 11.44 1.03 -1.19
N LEU A 61 11.18 1.51 -2.40
CA LEU A 61 10.27 0.92 -3.39
C LEU A 61 11.02 0.23 -4.54
N ASN A 62 12.35 0.22 -4.50
CA ASN A 62 13.19 -0.44 -5.50
C ASN A 62 13.34 -1.92 -5.18
N ILE A 63 12.42 -2.73 -5.70
CA ILE A 63 12.40 -4.18 -5.47
C ILE A 63 13.75 -4.85 -5.83
N PRO A 64 14.38 -4.60 -6.99
CA PRO A 64 15.70 -5.17 -7.31
C PRO A 64 16.77 -4.88 -6.26
N ALA A 65 16.86 -3.64 -5.77
CA ALA A 65 17.84 -3.28 -4.75
C ALA A 65 17.57 -4.00 -3.41
N ILE A 66 16.30 -4.17 -3.04
CA ILE A 66 15.91 -4.91 -1.84
C ILE A 66 16.23 -6.40 -2.00
N MET A 67 15.97 -7.00 -3.17
CA MET A 67 16.31 -8.40 -3.45
C MET A 67 17.83 -8.62 -3.36
N SER A 68 18.63 -7.71 -3.90
CA SER A 68 20.09 -7.76 -3.75
C SER A 68 20.53 -7.65 -2.27
N ALA A 69 19.87 -6.82 -1.47
CA ALA A 69 20.15 -6.72 -0.03
C ALA A 69 19.82 -8.02 0.72
N ILE A 70 18.73 -8.71 0.34
CA ILE A 70 18.35 -10.02 0.90
C ILE A 70 19.43 -11.07 0.57
N GLU A 71 19.85 -11.13 -0.68
CA GLU A 71 20.87 -12.07 -1.15
C GLU A 71 22.21 -11.83 -0.45
N LEU A 72 22.69 -10.58 -0.40
CA LEU A 72 23.93 -10.20 0.25
C LEU A 72 23.98 -10.56 1.74
N THR A 73 22.86 -10.48 2.42
CA THR A 73 22.77 -10.71 3.86
C THR A 73 22.30 -12.10 4.24
N ASN A 74 21.89 -12.91 3.26
CA ASN A 74 21.27 -14.23 3.47
C ASN A 74 20.05 -14.17 4.43
N ALA A 75 19.22 -13.14 4.31
CA ALA A 75 18.00 -13.04 5.09
C ALA A 75 16.96 -14.08 4.62
N GLU A 76 16.39 -14.83 5.57
CA GLU A 76 15.43 -15.91 5.28
C GLU A 76 14.00 -15.39 5.12
N ALA A 77 13.73 -14.21 5.66
CA ALA A 77 12.42 -13.59 5.65
C ALA A 77 12.51 -12.07 5.53
N VAL A 78 11.42 -11.47 5.07
CA VAL A 78 11.27 -10.01 4.95
C VAL A 78 10.06 -9.55 5.74
N HIS A 79 10.26 -8.58 6.63
CA HIS A 79 9.15 -7.87 7.28
C HIS A 79 8.95 -6.52 6.60
N PRO A 80 7.83 -6.30 5.91
CA PRO A 80 7.59 -5.06 5.16
C PRO A 80 7.15 -3.87 6.04
N GLY A 81 6.80 -4.12 7.31
CA GLY A 81 6.16 -3.12 8.16
C GLY A 81 4.78 -2.73 7.64
N TYR A 82 4.52 -1.42 7.56
CA TYR A 82 3.33 -0.86 6.92
C TYR A 82 3.73 0.21 5.89
N GLY A 83 2.86 0.53 4.92
CA GLY A 83 3.19 1.40 3.79
C GLY A 83 4.21 0.75 2.86
N PHE A 84 4.90 1.54 2.05
CA PHE A 84 5.88 1.08 1.06
C PHE A 84 5.43 -0.17 0.28
N LEU A 85 6.07 -1.30 0.51
CA LEU A 85 5.81 -2.57 -0.19
C LEU A 85 4.91 -3.54 0.61
N SER A 86 4.37 -3.13 1.76
CA SER A 86 3.57 -4.03 2.61
C SER A 86 2.29 -4.56 1.94
N GLU A 87 1.70 -3.77 1.04
CA GLU A 87 0.50 -4.14 0.27
C GLU A 87 0.83 -4.42 -1.22
N ASN A 88 2.11 -4.64 -1.53
CA ASN A 88 2.55 -4.90 -2.90
C ASN A 88 2.54 -6.41 -3.19
N SER A 89 1.51 -6.88 -3.89
CA SER A 89 1.37 -8.31 -4.23
C SER A 89 2.49 -8.82 -5.14
N SER A 90 3.05 -7.98 -6.01
CA SER A 90 4.18 -8.37 -6.89
C SER A 90 5.45 -8.60 -6.10
N PHE A 91 5.73 -7.76 -5.10
CA PHE A 91 6.87 -7.96 -4.21
C PHE A 91 6.73 -9.24 -3.38
N ALA A 92 5.55 -9.47 -2.77
CA ALA A 92 5.29 -10.70 -2.04
C ALA A 92 5.46 -11.94 -2.91
N LYS A 93 4.97 -11.88 -4.18
CA LYS A 93 5.13 -12.97 -5.14
C LYS A 93 6.60 -13.25 -5.49
N ILE A 94 7.40 -12.20 -5.74
CA ILE A 94 8.84 -12.34 -6.02
C ILE A 94 9.55 -13.02 -4.85
N LEU A 95 9.24 -12.66 -3.61
CA LEU A 95 9.80 -13.31 -2.43
C LEU A 95 9.41 -14.79 -2.34
N GLU A 96 8.12 -15.11 -2.57
CA GLU A 96 7.60 -16.48 -2.60
C GLU A 96 8.33 -17.34 -3.66
N GLU A 97 8.52 -16.81 -4.87
CA GLU A 97 9.22 -17.49 -5.96
C GLU A 97 10.72 -17.74 -5.69
N ASN A 98 11.32 -16.93 -4.81
CA ASN A 98 12.72 -17.09 -4.37
C ASN A 98 12.86 -17.81 -3.03
N ASN A 99 11.81 -18.46 -2.51
CA ASN A 99 11.80 -19.16 -1.22
C ASN A 99 12.13 -18.26 -0.02
N ILE A 100 11.88 -16.96 -0.11
CA ILE A 100 12.03 -15.99 0.95
C ILE A 100 10.67 -15.74 1.58
N LYS A 101 10.57 -15.88 2.91
CA LYS A 101 9.28 -15.70 3.58
C LYS A 101 8.89 -14.23 3.68
N PHE A 102 7.79 -13.85 3.04
CA PHE A 102 7.12 -12.58 3.32
C PHE A 102 6.38 -12.68 4.65
N ILE A 103 6.70 -11.83 5.62
CA ILE A 103 5.99 -11.79 6.92
C ILE A 103 4.72 -10.96 6.73
N GLY A 104 3.67 -11.67 6.35
CA GLY A 104 2.37 -11.11 5.98
C GLY A 104 1.51 -12.14 5.25
N PRO A 105 0.38 -11.71 4.67
CA PRO A 105 -0.46 -12.57 3.84
C PRO A 105 0.26 -13.02 2.56
N SER A 106 -0.25 -14.07 1.91
CA SER A 106 0.26 -14.48 0.59
C SER A 106 0.01 -13.42 -0.48
N SER A 107 0.80 -13.45 -1.54
CA SER A 107 0.67 -12.52 -2.68
C SER A 107 -0.74 -12.51 -3.28
N ASN A 108 -1.39 -13.68 -3.34
CA ASN A 108 -2.78 -13.81 -3.82
C ASN A 108 -3.77 -13.13 -2.88
N LEU A 109 -3.61 -13.27 -1.57
CA LEU A 109 -4.48 -12.62 -0.58
C LEU A 109 -4.29 -11.09 -0.60
N ILE A 110 -3.05 -10.61 -0.72
CA ILE A 110 -2.78 -9.17 -0.85
C ILE A 110 -3.48 -8.62 -2.10
N LYS A 111 -3.36 -9.30 -3.24
CA LYS A 111 -4.00 -8.90 -4.49
C LYS A 111 -5.52 -8.88 -4.38
N MET A 112 -6.11 -9.93 -3.80
CA MET A 112 -7.56 -10.08 -3.64
C MET A 112 -8.13 -9.01 -2.69
N MET A 113 -7.48 -8.81 -1.54
CA MET A 113 -7.94 -7.83 -0.54
C MET A 113 -7.61 -6.38 -0.92
N GLY A 114 -6.67 -6.17 -1.84
CA GLY A 114 -6.39 -4.86 -2.42
C GLY A 114 -7.48 -4.36 -3.37
N ASP A 115 -8.27 -5.27 -3.96
CA ASP A 115 -9.45 -4.95 -4.75
C ASP A 115 -10.68 -4.82 -3.85
N LYS A 116 -11.25 -3.60 -3.75
CA LYS A 116 -12.37 -3.29 -2.85
C LYS A 116 -13.63 -4.13 -3.17
N ILE A 117 -13.85 -4.45 -4.44
CA ILE A 117 -15.02 -5.23 -4.88
C ILE A 117 -14.84 -6.69 -4.46
N GLN A 118 -13.67 -7.26 -4.76
CA GLN A 118 -13.34 -8.62 -4.38
C GLN A 118 -13.29 -8.79 -2.85
N ALA A 119 -12.68 -7.86 -2.13
CA ALA A 119 -12.62 -7.87 -0.67
C ALA A 119 -14.02 -7.88 -0.04
N LYS A 120 -14.94 -7.04 -0.54
CA LYS A 120 -16.34 -7.00 -0.08
C LYS A 120 -17.07 -8.31 -0.37
N LYS A 121 -16.88 -8.89 -1.55
CA LYS A 121 -17.47 -10.17 -1.94
C LYS A 121 -17.01 -11.29 -1.01
N VAL A 122 -15.70 -11.42 -0.82
CA VAL A 122 -15.10 -12.42 0.07
C VAL A 122 -15.56 -12.26 1.52
N ALA A 123 -15.64 -11.01 2.02
CA ALA A 123 -16.16 -10.75 3.35
C ALA A 123 -17.62 -11.24 3.51
N LYS A 124 -18.47 -10.95 2.52
CA LYS A 124 -19.88 -11.39 2.50
C LYS A 124 -20.00 -12.92 2.43
N GLU A 125 -19.22 -13.57 1.59
CA GLU A 125 -19.18 -15.04 1.45
C GLU A 125 -18.74 -15.75 2.75
N ASN A 126 -17.89 -15.09 3.55
CA ASN A 126 -17.43 -15.59 4.85
C ASN A 126 -18.29 -15.12 6.04
N GLY A 127 -19.49 -14.58 5.79
CA GLY A 127 -20.43 -14.20 6.84
C GLY A 127 -20.02 -12.96 7.64
N LEU A 128 -19.04 -12.17 7.18
CA LEU A 128 -18.67 -10.94 7.82
C LEU A 128 -19.70 -9.84 7.53
N PRO A 129 -20.07 -9.00 8.50
CA PRO A 129 -20.97 -7.88 8.25
C PRO A 129 -20.32 -6.88 7.28
N VAL A 130 -21.00 -6.58 6.20
CA VAL A 130 -20.58 -5.57 5.22
C VAL A 130 -21.60 -4.48 5.11
N ILE A 131 -21.14 -3.25 4.97
CA ILE A 131 -22.03 -2.09 4.74
C ILE A 131 -22.69 -2.28 3.36
N GLU A 132 -24.00 -2.07 3.31
CA GLU A 132 -24.75 -2.11 2.06
C GLU A 132 -24.20 -1.13 1.02
N GLY A 133 -24.28 -1.48 -0.25
CA GLY A 133 -23.73 -0.67 -1.33
C GLY A 133 -23.98 -1.34 -2.68
N SER A 134 -23.25 -0.89 -3.70
CA SER A 134 -23.24 -1.58 -5.00
C SER A 134 -22.56 -2.95 -4.89
N ASP A 135 -23.04 -3.93 -5.63
CA ASP A 135 -22.44 -5.28 -5.72
C ASP A 135 -21.24 -5.33 -6.69
N GLY A 136 -20.84 -4.17 -7.22
CA GLY A 136 -19.70 -4.01 -8.14
C GLY A 136 -19.40 -2.55 -8.42
N GLY A 137 -18.52 -2.32 -9.37
CA GLY A 137 -18.27 -0.98 -9.91
C GLY A 137 -19.50 -0.48 -10.67
N VAL A 138 -19.94 0.74 -10.39
CA VAL A 138 -21.08 1.37 -11.05
C VAL A 138 -20.56 2.49 -11.94
N PHE A 139 -20.84 2.42 -13.24
CA PHE A 139 -20.33 3.35 -14.24
C PHE A 139 -21.44 4.24 -14.83
N ASN A 140 -22.71 3.92 -14.55
CA ASN A 140 -23.87 4.62 -15.06
C ASN A 140 -24.53 5.44 -13.94
N ILE A 141 -24.83 6.71 -14.22
CA ILE A 141 -25.45 7.65 -13.26
C ILE A 141 -26.82 7.16 -12.82
N GLU A 142 -27.64 6.68 -13.76
CA GLU A 142 -29.00 6.23 -13.46
C GLU A 142 -29.02 4.98 -12.58
N GLU A 143 -28.16 4.01 -12.89
CA GLU A 143 -27.96 2.83 -12.04
C GLU A 143 -27.49 3.23 -10.64
N SER A 144 -26.53 4.16 -10.57
CA SER A 144 -26.04 4.70 -9.30
C SER A 144 -27.13 5.36 -8.47
N LYS A 145 -28.01 6.16 -9.11
CA LYS A 145 -29.16 6.80 -8.44
C LYS A 145 -30.13 5.76 -7.88
N GLN A 146 -30.42 4.71 -8.64
CA GLN A 146 -31.32 3.63 -8.19
C GLN A 146 -30.74 2.89 -6.97
N ILE A 147 -29.44 2.59 -6.99
CA ILE A 147 -28.77 1.98 -5.85
C ILE A 147 -28.83 2.90 -4.62
N CYS A 148 -28.57 4.20 -4.78
CA CYS A 148 -28.64 5.17 -3.68
C CYS A 148 -30.05 5.32 -3.11
N LYS A 149 -31.10 5.29 -3.96
CA LYS A 149 -32.49 5.25 -3.50
C LYS A 149 -32.82 4.02 -2.67
N ARG A 150 -32.28 2.87 -3.05
CA ARG A 150 -32.46 1.60 -2.31
C ARG A 150 -31.78 1.63 -0.96
N ILE A 151 -30.53 2.16 -0.89
CA ILE A 151 -29.70 2.17 0.31
C ILE A 151 -30.17 3.29 1.27
N GLY A 152 -30.68 4.41 0.74
CA GLY A 152 -30.99 5.63 1.48
C GLY A 152 -29.78 6.57 1.61
N PHE A 153 -30.07 7.86 1.82
CA PHE A 153 -29.06 8.88 2.06
C PHE A 153 -28.80 9.04 3.59
N PRO A 154 -27.57 9.43 3.99
CA PRO A 154 -26.43 9.78 3.16
C PRO A 154 -25.67 8.57 2.58
N VAL A 155 -25.12 8.73 1.38
CA VAL A 155 -24.29 7.72 0.74
C VAL A 155 -22.85 8.20 0.55
N LEU A 156 -21.90 7.26 0.60
CA LEU A 156 -20.49 7.53 0.33
C LEU A 156 -20.10 6.94 -1.03
N VAL A 157 -19.83 7.82 -1.98
CA VAL A 157 -19.28 7.45 -3.30
C VAL A 157 -17.76 7.39 -3.19
N LYS A 158 -17.16 6.30 -3.70
CA LYS A 158 -15.71 6.06 -3.70
C LYS A 158 -15.25 5.71 -5.11
N ALA A 159 -14.15 6.30 -5.57
CA ALA A 159 -13.50 5.85 -6.79
C ALA A 159 -12.94 4.42 -6.62
N ALA A 160 -13.11 3.55 -7.63
CA ALA A 160 -12.69 2.15 -7.57
C ALA A 160 -11.18 1.99 -7.35
N GLY A 161 -10.36 2.81 -7.99
CA GLY A 161 -8.89 2.79 -7.89
C GLY A 161 -8.27 3.71 -6.85
N GLY A 162 -9.08 4.46 -6.07
CA GLY A 162 -8.57 5.40 -5.06
C GLY A 162 -8.19 4.69 -3.75
N GLY A 163 -7.03 5.06 -3.18
CA GLY A 163 -6.59 4.67 -1.83
C GLY A 163 -6.53 5.85 -0.87
N GLY A 164 -6.47 5.60 0.45
CA GLY A 164 -6.24 6.62 1.47
C GLY A 164 -7.27 7.75 1.54
N GLY A 165 -8.54 7.47 1.22
CA GLY A 165 -9.61 8.48 1.29
C GLY A 165 -9.71 9.43 0.11
N ARG A 166 -8.87 9.30 -0.90
CA ARG A 166 -8.92 10.14 -2.11
C ARG A 166 -10.10 9.75 -3.00
N GLY A 167 -10.80 10.75 -3.55
CA GLY A 167 -11.96 10.54 -4.41
C GLY A 167 -13.21 10.06 -3.68
N MET A 168 -13.28 10.21 -2.35
CA MET A 168 -14.50 9.97 -1.58
C MET A 168 -15.36 11.21 -1.54
N LYS A 169 -16.67 11.05 -1.81
CA LYS A 169 -17.68 12.12 -1.69
C LYS A 169 -18.86 11.61 -0.89
N ILE A 170 -19.24 12.37 0.13
CA ILE A 170 -20.48 12.13 0.88
C ILE A 170 -21.61 12.90 0.19
N ILE A 171 -22.69 12.20 -0.12
CA ILE A 171 -23.87 12.77 -0.75
C ILE A 171 -25.03 12.64 0.23
N TYR A 172 -25.57 13.76 0.67
CA TYR A 172 -26.60 13.82 1.70
C TYR A 172 -28.03 13.76 1.14
N ASP A 173 -28.19 14.15 -0.13
CA ASP A 173 -29.49 14.20 -0.79
C ASP A 173 -29.38 13.91 -2.29
N GLU A 174 -30.51 13.56 -2.92
CA GLU A 174 -30.57 13.21 -4.35
C GLU A 174 -30.24 14.42 -5.25
N GLY A 175 -30.53 15.65 -4.84
CA GLY A 175 -30.37 16.84 -5.67
C GLY A 175 -28.95 17.16 -6.05
N LYS A 176 -27.97 16.78 -5.19
CA LYS A 176 -26.53 16.97 -5.42
C LYS A 176 -25.82 15.72 -5.92
N PHE A 177 -26.57 14.62 -6.16
CA PHE A 177 -25.98 13.34 -6.51
C PHE A 177 -25.13 13.40 -7.78
N GLU A 178 -25.70 13.92 -8.86
CA GLU A 178 -25.07 13.92 -10.19
C GLU A 178 -23.75 14.70 -10.21
N GLU A 179 -23.77 15.91 -9.67
CA GLU A 179 -22.59 16.78 -9.56
C GLU A 179 -21.45 16.10 -8.77
N LEU A 180 -21.77 15.58 -7.61
CA LEU A 180 -20.78 14.97 -6.71
C LEU A 180 -20.30 13.61 -7.22
N PHE A 181 -21.16 12.83 -7.88
CA PHE A 181 -20.79 11.58 -8.53
C PHE A 181 -19.81 11.81 -9.68
N LEU A 182 -20.12 12.73 -10.59
CA LEU A 182 -19.23 13.11 -11.69
C LEU A 182 -17.89 13.65 -11.17
N SER A 183 -17.91 14.47 -10.11
CA SER A 183 -16.69 14.96 -9.46
C SER A 183 -15.85 13.82 -8.89
N ALA A 184 -16.44 12.79 -8.33
CA ALA A 184 -15.72 11.60 -7.85
C ALA A 184 -15.11 10.79 -9.00
N CYS A 185 -15.81 10.69 -10.14
CA CYS A 185 -15.34 10.00 -11.35
C CYS A 185 -14.19 10.76 -12.03
N LEU A 186 -14.27 12.09 -12.12
CA LEU A 186 -13.24 12.94 -12.75
C LEU A 186 -11.91 12.91 -12.00
N LEU A 187 -11.92 12.69 -10.69
CA LEU A 187 -10.70 12.52 -9.89
C LEU A 187 -9.92 11.24 -10.26
N TYR A 188 -10.58 10.27 -10.88
CA TYR A 188 -9.93 9.05 -11.35
C TYR A 188 -9.17 9.23 -12.66
N THR A 189 -9.60 10.15 -13.51
CA THR A 189 -8.99 10.44 -14.82
C THR A 189 -7.94 11.54 -14.78
N SER A 190 -7.83 12.27 -13.66
CA SER A 190 -6.81 13.32 -13.49
C SER A 190 -5.52 12.74 -12.92
N PRO A 191 -4.35 13.04 -13.51
CA PRO A 191 -3.07 12.64 -12.95
C PRO A 191 -2.92 13.21 -11.53
N SER A 192 -2.35 12.41 -10.63
CA SER A 192 -2.09 12.82 -9.25
C SER A 192 -1.32 14.14 -9.23
N PRO A 193 -1.59 15.06 -8.29
CA PRO A 193 -0.76 16.26 -8.11
C PRO A 193 0.73 15.95 -7.93
N ARG A 194 1.08 14.74 -7.48
CA ARG A 194 2.47 14.25 -7.43
C ARG A 194 3.03 13.97 -8.83
N ASP A 195 2.21 13.60 -9.79
CA ASP A 195 2.63 13.35 -11.17
C ASP A 195 2.80 14.65 -11.95
N ARG A 196 2.17 15.76 -11.53
CA ARG A 196 2.35 17.11 -12.08
C ARG A 196 3.70 17.75 -11.76
N GLN A 197 4.47 17.25 -10.80
CA GLN A 197 5.80 17.79 -10.49
C GLN A 197 6.84 17.53 -11.59
N LYS A 198 6.54 16.74 -12.61
CA LYS A 198 7.42 16.52 -13.76
C LYS A 198 7.37 17.61 -14.84
N CYS A 199 6.53 18.62 -14.71
CA CYS A 199 6.39 19.71 -15.68
C CYS A 199 6.58 21.11 -15.07
N ARG A 200 7.68 21.34 -14.36
CA ARG A 200 8.24 22.70 -14.22
C ARG A 200 9.61 22.70 -14.86
N MET A 201 9.62 22.91 -16.16
CA MET A 201 10.80 23.49 -16.82
C MET A 201 10.89 24.92 -16.35
N PRO A 202 12.06 25.39 -15.88
CA PRO A 202 12.29 26.84 -15.71
C PRO A 202 12.18 27.48 -17.09
N SER A 203 11.28 28.43 -17.24
CA SER A 203 11.35 29.33 -18.37
C SER A 203 12.64 30.13 -18.21
N SER A 204 13.65 29.84 -19.01
CA SER A 204 14.78 30.71 -19.20
C SER A 204 14.28 32.00 -19.85
N ALA A 205 14.39 33.12 -19.14
CA ALA A 205 14.43 34.41 -19.73
C ALA A 205 15.78 34.62 -20.42
#